data_24faeb706d38ab7299418ad86781e9b5
#
_entry.id   24faeb706d38ab7299418ad86781e9b5
#
_cell.length_a   1.000
_cell.length_b   1.000
_cell.length_c   1.000
_cell.angle_alpha   90.00
_cell.angle_beta   90.00
_cell.angle_gamma   90.00
#
_symmetry.space_group_name_H-M   'P 1'
#
loop_
_entity.id
_entity.type
_entity.pdbx_description
1 polymer ?
#
loop_
_entity_poly.entity_id
_entity_poly.type
_entity_poly.pdbx_seq_one_letter_code
_entity_poly.pdbx_strand_id
1 'polypeptide(L)'
;MANRIMLNQTSYHGAGAIQELPAEVKSRGLKKALICCGPTLLRHGVIARVTDVLDAAGLSYEIFSDIKPNPTIANVTDGVAAFKAAGADYLIAIGGGSPMDTSKAIGIIINNPEFADVRSLEGVADTKKPCVPIIAIPTTAGTAAEVTINYVITDVEKKRKFVCVDPHDMPIVAIVDPEMMSSMPAGLTASTGMDALTHAIEGYTTKAAWEMTDMFHLEAIKLISAHLRDAVKGTKEGREGMALGQYTAGMGFSNVGLGIAHSMAHTLGAVYDTPHGVACAMMLPIVMEYNADCTGEKYREIARAMGVAGVDSMTQAEYRKAAVDAVKKLSKDVGIPEKLEALKEEDLPFLAESAYADACRPGNPKDTSVADMTELFRKLM
;
A
#
# COMPACT_ATOMS: atom_id res chain seq x y z
N MET A 1 -16.88 -20.55 7.41
CA MET A 1 -17.04 -19.10 7.72
C MET A 1 -17.39 -18.38 6.43
N ALA A 2 -18.15 -17.27 6.48
CA ALA A 2 -18.41 -16.48 5.29
C ALA A 2 -17.19 -15.57 4.99
N ASN A 3 -16.74 -15.56 3.74
CA ASN A 3 -15.73 -14.62 3.28
C ASN A 3 -16.38 -13.26 2.98
N ARG A 4 -15.70 -12.16 3.33
CA ARG A 4 -16.15 -10.80 3.09
C ARG A 4 -15.22 -10.11 2.10
N ILE A 5 -15.78 -9.34 1.17
CA ILE A 5 -15.05 -8.43 0.30
C ILE A 5 -15.54 -7.00 0.56
N MET A 6 -14.59 -6.09 0.75
CA MET A 6 -14.84 -4.66 0.84
C MET A 6 -14.05 -3.93 -0.23
N LEU A 7 -14.73 -3.07 -0.97
CA LEU A 7 -14.16 -2.25 -2.03
C LEU A 7 -14.78 -0.85 -1.96
N ASN A 8 -14.21 0.10 -2.70
CA ASN A 8 -14.81 1.43 -2.86
C ASN A 8 -16.23 1.31 -3.44
N GLN A 9 -17.08 2.30 -3.16
CA GLN A 9 -18.38 2.39 -3.82
C GLN A 9 -18.23 2.66 -5.33
N THR A 10 -17.23 3.49 -5.69
CA THR A 10 -16.89 3.82 -7.08
C THR A 10 -15.39 3.93 -7.25
N SER A 11 -14.87 3.49 -8.38
CA SER A 11 -13.49 3.78 -8.78
C SER A 11 -13.40 4.14 -10.26
N TYR A 12 -12.56 5.12 -10.59
CA TYR A 12 -12.29 5.56 -11.95
C TYR A 12 -10.83 5.26 -12.30
N HIS A 13 -10.59 4.75 -13.49
CA HIS A 13 -9.28 4.29 -13.93
C HIS A 13 -8.93 4.81 -15.31
N GLY A 14 -7.69 5.25 -15.49
CA GLY A 14 -7.14 5.67 -16.76
C GLY A 14 -6.80 7.15 -16.83
N ALA A 15 -6.09 7.53 -17.89
CA ALA A 15 -5.66 8.90 -18.11
C ALA A 15 -6.87 9.85 -18.23
N GLY A 16 -6.86 10.93 -17.46
CA GLY A 16 -7.95 11.89 -17.41
C GLY A 16 -9.07 11.54 -16.43
N ALA A 17 -8.96 10.45 -15.67
CA ALA A 17 -9.97 10.04 -14.67
C ALA A 17 -10.25 11.14 -13.63
N ILE A 18 -9.29 12.04 -13.39
CA ILE A 18 -9.46 13.19 -12.49
C ILE A 18 -10.65 14.09 -12.88
N GLN A 19 -11.07 14.09 -14.14
CA GLN A 19 -12.19 14.89 -14.64
C GLN A 19 -13.55 14.42 -14.10
N GLU A 20 -13.63 13.21 -13.54
CA GLU A 20 -14.84 12.66 -12.91
C GLU A 20 -15.08 13.23 -11.49
N LEU A 21 -14.05 13.85 -10.88
CA LEU A 21 -14.10 14.38 -9.51
C LEU A 21 -15.30 15.34 -9.28
N PRO A 22 -15.59 16.35 -10.15
CA PRO A 22 -16.72 17.26 -9.92
C PRO A 22 -18.08 16.57 -9.97
N ALA A 23 -18.23 15.56 -10.82
CA ALA A 23 -19.49 14.82 -10.93
C ALA A 23 -19.76 14.01 -9.65
N GLU A 24 -18.73 13.36 -9.10
CA GLU A 24 -18.83 12.62 -7.84
C GLU A 24 -19.15 13.52 -6.65
N VAL A 25 -18.48 14.66 -6.54
CA VAL A 25 -18.74 15.64 -5.47
C VAL A 25 -20.18 16.13 -5.52
N LYS A 26 -20.66 16.52 -6.72
CA LYS A 26 -22.02 17.08 -6.92
C LYS A 26 -23.10 16.03 -6.69
N SER A 27 -22.93 14.82 -7.22
CA SER A 27 -23.92 13.74 -7.11
C SER A 27 -24.14 13.29 -5.65
N ARG A 28 -23.09 13.41 -4.82
CA ARG A 28 -23.12 13.06 -3.40
C ARG A 28 -23.55 14.24 -2.50
N GLY A 29 -23.76 15.43 -3.06
CA GLY A 29 -24.15 16.63 -2.31
C GLY A 29 -23.08 17.18 -1.38
N LEU A 30 -21.79 16.83 -1.64
CA LEU A 30 -20.64 17.29 -0.87
C LEU A 30 -20.36 18.76 -1.17
N LYS A 31 -19.94 19.55 -0.17
CA LYS A 31 -19.91 21.02 -0.26
C LYS A 31 -18.52 21.61 -0.21
N LYS A 32 -17.70 21.22 0.76
CA LYS A 32 -16.36 21.77 0.97
C LYS A 32 -15.35 20.69 1.35
N ALA A 33 -14.29 20.57 0.55
CA ALA A 33 -13.21 19.62 0.81
C ALA A 33 -12.17 20.15 1.79
N LEU A 34 -11.55 19.25 2.56
CA LEU A 34 -10.18 19.43 3.00
C LEU A 34 -9.29 18.54 2.13
N ILE A 35 -8.41 19.15 1.34
CA ILE A 35 -7.41 18.44 0.52
C ILE A 35 -6.21 18.09 1.40
N CYS A 36 -5.96 16.81 1.60
CA CYS A 36 -4.85 16.28 2.38
C CYS A 36 -3.71 15.84 1.46
N CYS A 37 -2.53 16.42 1.59
CA CYS A 37 -1.38 16.08 0.74
C CYS A 37 -0.05 16.34 1.45
N GLY A 38 1.05 15.86 0.85
CA GLY A 38 2.39 16.20 1.31
C GLY A 38 2.91 17.51 0.67
N PRO A 39 3.82 18.23 1.34
CA PRO A 39 4.33 19.53 0.87
C PRO A 39 5.08 19.44 -0.47
N THR A 40 5.65 18.29 -0.77
CA THR A 40 6.37 18.05 -2.04
C THR A 40 5.43 18.10 -3.24
N LEU A 41 4.27 17.45 -3.17
CA LEU A 41 3.28 17.46 -4.26
C LEU A 41 2.73 18.86 -4.52
N LEU A 42 2.55 19.65 -3.45
CA LEU A 42 2.12 21.04 -3.56
C LEU A 42 3.19 21.87 -4.30
N ARG A 43 4.46 21.78 -3.87
CA ARG A 43 5.58 22.52 -4.49
C ARG A 43 5.83 22.16 -5.96
N HIS A 44 5.58 20.92 -6.34
CA HIS A 44 5.74 20.44 -7.72
C HIS A 44 4.50 20.61 -8.60
N GLY A 45 3.46 21.28 -8.12
CA GLY A 45 2.27 21.60 -8.91
C GLY A 45 1.35 20.40 -9.19
N VAL A 46 1.57 19.24 -8.54
CA VAL A 46 0.70 18.08 -8.73
C VAL A 46 -0.70 18.37 -8.18
N ILE A 47 -0.78 19.08 -7.07
CA ILE A 47 -2.06 19.48 -6.45
C ILE A 47 -2.85 20.43 -7.35
N ALA A 48 -2.16 21.29 -8.13
CA ALA A 48 -2.82 22.22 -9.07
C ALA A 48 -3.72 21.48 -10.08
N ARG A 49 -3.32 20.28 -10.53
CA ARG A 49 -4.16 19.49 -11.44
C ARG A 49 -5.54 19.18 -10.86
N VAL A 50 -5.61 18.98 -9.53
CA VAL A 50 -6.87 18.71 -8.82
C VAL A 50 -7.61 20.01 -8.55
N THR A 51 -6.93 21.04 -8.05
CA THR A 51 -7.56 22.32 -7.73
C THR A 51 -8.10 23.02 -8.97
N ASP A 52 -7.43 22.95 -10.12
CA ASP A 52 -7.92 23.50 -11.39
C ASP A 52 -9.26 22.86 -11.81
N VAL A 53 -9.42 21.55 -11.59
CA VAL A 53 -10.67 20.83 -11.87
C VAL A 53 -11.79 21.27 -10.89
N LEU A 54 -11.45 21.45 -9.62
CA LEU A 54 -12.41 21.93 -8.61
C LEU A 54 -12.80 23.39 -8.87
N ASP A 55 -11.86 24.26 -9.16
CA ASP A 55 -12.08 25.68 -9.45
C ASP A 55 -12.96 25.87 -10.70
N ALA A 56 -12.68 25.13 -11.77
CA ALA A 56 -13.48 25.13 -12.99
C ALA A 56 -14.94 24.69 -12.74
N ALA A 57 -15.16 23.85 -11.72
CA ALA A 57 -16.48 23.36 -11.33
C ALA A 57 -17.18 24.22 -10.26
N GLY A 58 -16.50 25.25 -9.73
CA GLY A 58 -16.97 26.11 -8.64
C GLY A 58 -17.10 25.41 -7.30
N LEU A 59 -16.22 24.41 -7.03
CA LEU A 59 -16.24 23.61 -5.80
C LEU A 59 -15.26 24.18 -4.78
N SER A 60 -15.69 24.26 -3.53
CA SER A 60 -14.94 24.87 -2.44
C SER A 60 -14.00 23.85 -1.77
N TYR A 61 -12.79 24.31 -1.40
CA TYR A 61 -11.81 23.49 -0.69
C TYR A 61 -10.88 24.35 0.18
N GLU A 62 -10.19 23.70 1.11
CA GLU A 62 -9.00 24.18 1.79
C GLU A 62 -7.88 23.12 1.64
N ILE A 63 -6.61 23.51 1.79
CA ILE A 63 -5.47 22.60 1.63
C ILE A 63 -4.76 22.42 2.98
N PHE A 64 -4.61 21.16 3.39
CA PHE A 64 -3.77 20.72 4.49
C PHE A 64 -2.58 19.95 3.92
N SER A 65 -1.41 20.61 3.84
CA SER A 65 -0.23 20.10 3.14
C SER A 65 0.95 19.73 4.04
N ASP A 66 0.78 19.76 5.36
CA ASP A 66 1.89 19.45 6.29
C ASP A 66 1.96 17.96 6.68
N ILE A 67 1.61 17.08 5.74
CA ILE A 67 1.69 15.63 5.97
C ILE A 67 3.08 15.14 5.59
N LYS A 68 3.79 14.60 6.57
CA LYS A 68 5.15 14.07 6.41
C LYS A 68 5.13 12.64 5.86
N PRO A 69 6.21 12.18 5.22
CA PRO A 69 6.45 10.75 5.05
C PRO A 69 6.41 10.04 6.42
N ASN A 70 5.83 8.85 6.50
CA ASN A 70 5.55 8.17 7.76
C ASN A 70 4.70 9.06 8.70
N PRO A 71 3.40 9.22 8.41
CA PRO A 71 2.56 10.21 9.09
C PRO A 71 2.51 9.96 10.59
N THR A 72 2.57 11.04 11.34
CA THR A 72 2.63 11.01 12.81
C THR A 72 1.26 11.24 13.43
N ILE A 73 1.13 10.92 14.73
CA ILE A 73 -0.05 11.28 15.53
C ILE A 73 -0.33 12.79 15.42
N ALA A 74 0.70 13.64 15.43
CA ALA A 74 0.54 15.08 15.28
C ALA A 74 -0.08 15.45 13.92
N ASN A 75 0.34 14.82 12.80
CA ASN A 75 -0.30 15.05 11.50
C ASN A 75 -1.81 14.78 11.52
N VAL A 76 -2.23 13.73 12.22
CA VAL A 76 -3.66 13.41 12.36
C VAL A 76 -4.38 14.45 13.21
N THR A 77 -3.82 14.81 14.37
CA THR A 77 -4.41 15.80 15.28
C THR A 77 -4.57 17.17 14.61
N ASP A 78 -3.52 17.62 13.92
CA ASP A 78 -3.51 18.90 13.20
C ASP A 78 -4.51 18.87 12.04
N GLY A 79 -4.61 17.74 11.34
CA GLY A 79 -5.58 17.53 10.27
C GLY A 79 -7.04 17.53 10.74
N VAL A 80 -7.32 16.95 11.92
CA VAL A 80 -8.65 17.04 12.55
C VAL A 80 -8.99 18.49 12.88
N ALA A 81 -8.04 19.26 13.41
CA ALA A 81 -8.21 20.67 13.68
C ALA A 81 -8.46 21.48 12.39
N ALA A 82 -7.68 21.21 11.35
CA ALA A 82 -7.81 21.85 10.05
C ALA A 82 -9.18 21.55 9.40
N PHE A 83 -9.65 20.30 9.46
CA PHE A 83 -10.97 19.91 8.94
C PHE A 83 -12.10 20.69 9.60
N LYS A 84 -12.09 20.80 10.92
CA LYS A 84 -13.07 21.57 11.69
C LYS A 84 -12.99 23.07 11.39
N ALA A 85 -11.79 23.64 11.34
CA ALA A 85 -11.58 25.05 11.04
C ALA A 85 -12.03 25.44 9.62
N ALA A 86 -11.80 24.55 8.65
CA ALA A 86 -12.25 24.72 7.28
C ALA A 86 -13.77 24.64 7.13
N GLY A 87 -14.49 24.04 8.09
CA GLY A 87 -15.89 23.68 7.93
C GLY A 87 -16.11 22.70 6.79
N ALA A 88 -15.13 21.82 6.56
CA ALA A 88 -15.19 20.80 5.52
C ALA A 88 -16.20 19.69 5.89
N ASP A 89 -16.78 19.05 4.89
CA ASP A 89 -17.70 17.92 5.05
C ASP A 89 -17.20 16.64 4.37
N TYR A 90 -16.06 16.70 3.64
CA TYR A 90 -15.38 15.56 3.06
C TYR A 90 -13.87 15.81 2.90
N LEU A 91 -13.13 14.75 2.63
CA LEU A 91 -11.70 14.78 2.41
C LEU A 91 -11.37 14.42 0.96
N ILE A 92 -10.36 15.08 0.39
CA ILE A 92 -9.68 14.63 -0.82
C ILE A 92 -8.25 14.26 -0.42
N ALA A 93 -7.92 12.98 -0.44
CA ALA A 93 -6.59 12.48 -0.13
C ALA A 93 -5.76 12.38 -1.41
N ILE A 94 -4.69 13.17 -1.53
CA ILE A 94 -3.83 13.19 -2.73
C ILE A 94 -2.41 12.82 -2.36
N GLY A 95 -1.93 11.70 -2.86
CA GLY A 95 -0.56 11.25 -2.61
C GLY A 95 -0.36 9.76 -2.66
N GLY A 96 0.70 9.29 -2.00
CA GLY A 96 0.92 7.88 -1.69
C GLY A 96 0.25 7.50 -0.36
N GLY A 97 0.78 6.50 0.33
CA GLY A 97 0.21 6.01 1.60
C GLY A 97 0.03 7.10 2.66
N SER A 98 1.02 7.97 2.88
CA SER A 98 1.00 8.92 4.01
C SER A 98 -0.20 9.89 4.02
N PRO A 99 -0.56 10.58 2.92
CA PRO A 99 -1.78 11.39 2.88
C PRO A 99 -3.06 10.56 2.99
N MET A 100 -3.07 9.35 2.42
CA MET A 100 -4.22 8.44 2.52
C MET A 100 -4.45 8.00 3.97
N ASP A 101 -3.41 7.51 4.64
CA ASP A 101 -3.44 7.04 6.02
C ASP A 101 -3.85 8.14 6.99
N THR A 102 -3.28 9.34 6.80
CA THR A 102 -3.67 10.53 7.59
C THR A 102 -5.15 10.87 7.38
N SER A 103 -5.63 10.85 6.13
CA SER A 103 -7.02 11.18 5.81
C SER A 103 -8.01 10.17 6.42
N LYS A 104 -7.67 8.88 6.40
CA LYS A 104 -8.47 7.83 7.03
C LYS A 104 -8.60 8.07 8.54
N ALA A 105 -7.47 8.30 9.22
CA ALA A 105 -7.48 8.60 10.66
C ALA A 105 -8.28 9.87 10.98
N ILE A 106 -8.08 10.96 10.23
CA ILE A 106 -8.86 12.20 10.38
C ILE A 106 -10.35 11.89 10.23
N GLY A 107 -10.72 11.22 9.14
CA GLY A 107 -12.12 10.93 8.80
C GLY A 107 -12.83 10.09 9.86
N ILE A 108 -12.14 9.08 10.42
CA ILE A 108 -12.67 8.26 11.52
C ILE A 108 -12.88 9.12 12.77
N ILE A 109 -11.89 9.91 13.19
CA ILE A 109 -11.96 10.71 14.43
C ILE A 109 -13.05 11.79 14.35
N ILE A 110 -13.26 12.39 13.19
CA ILE A 110 -14.34 13.41 13.02
C ILE A 110 -15.70 12.82 13.35
N ASN A 111 -16.00 11.61 12.92
CA ASN A 111 -17.28 10.96 13.15
C ASN A 111 -17.34 10.10 14.44
N ASN A 112 -16.17 9.73 14.99
CA ASN A 112 -16.04 8.96 16.23
C ASN A 112 -15.08 9.69 17.19
N PRO A 113 -15.51 10.83 17.80
CA PRO A 113 -14.64 11.69 18.60
C PRO A 113 -14.13 11.05 19.89
N GLU A 114 -14.69 9.94 20.32
CA GLU A 114 -14.20 9.11 21.40
C GLU A 114 -12.82 8.51 21.14
N PHE A 115 -12.41 8.43 19.87
CA PHE A 115 -11.10 7.98 19.41
C PHE A 115 -10.13 9.16 19.12
N ALA A 116 -10.34 10.33 19.75
CA ALA A 116 -9.48 11.50 19.55
C ALA A 116 -8.01 11.25 19.96
N ASP A 117 -7.74 10.33 20.90
CA ASP A 117 -6.40 9.76 21.05
C ASP A 117 -6.15 8.76 19.93
N VAL A 118 -5.31 9.15 18.95
CA VAL A 118 -5.02 8.35 17.75
C VAL A 118 -4.50 6.94 18.09
N ARG A 119 -3.84 6.76 19.24
CA ARG A 119 -3.37 5.45 19.72
C ARG A 119 -4.52 4.48 19.99
N SER A 120 -5.71 4.98 20.32
CA SER A 120 -6.89 4.14 20.56
C SER A 120 -7.43 3.47 19.29
N LEU A 121 -6.95 3.87 18.12
CA LEU A 121 -7.29 3.28 16.82
C LEU A 121 -6.39 2.08 16.45
N GLU A 122 -5.35 1.78 17.24
CA GLU A 122 -4.43 0.68 16.96
C GLU A 122 -5.15 -0.68 16.90
N GLY A 123 -4.80 -1.49 15.89
CA GLY A 123 -5.42 -2.78 15.64
C GLY A 123 -6.82 -2.62 15.04
N VAL A 124 -7.80 -3.29 15.60
CA VAL A 124 -9.20 -3.21 15.18
C VAL A 124 -9.99 -2.44 16.25
N ALA A 125 -10.16 -1.15 16.05
CA ALA A 125 -10.94 -0.31 16.95
C ALA A 125 -12.45 -0.54 16.75
N ASP A 126 -13.22 -0.44 17.84
CA ASP A 126 -14.68 -0.62 17.81
C ASP A 126 -15.38 0.70 17.44
N THR A 127 -15.03 1.28 16.29
CA THR A 127 -15.69 2.47 15.76
C THR A 127 -17.15 2.18 15.42
N LYS A 128 -18.01 3.18 15.56
CA LYS A 128 -19.46 2.98 15.37
C LYS A 128 -19.99 3.63 14.10
N LYS A 129 -19.25 4.58 13.54
CA LYS A 129 -19.67 5.37 12.39
C LYS A 129 -18.59 5.32 11.30
N PRO A 130 -18.99 5.26 10.03
CA PRO A 130 -18.06 5.46 8.92
C PRO A 130 -17.29 6.78 9.07
N CYS A 131 -16.10 6.83 8.52
CA CYS A 131 -15.36 8.09 8.37
C CYS A 131 -16.19 9.11 7.57
N VAL A 132 -15.83 10.38 7.63
CA VAL A 132 -16.34 11.35 6.66
C VAL A 132 -15.99 10.89 5.25
N PRO A 133 -16.78 11.23 4.21
CA PRO A 133 -16.48 10.80 2.85
C PRO A 133 -15.04 11.13 2.44
N ILE A 134 -14.32 10.15 1.90
CA ILE A 134 -12.96 10.31 1.36
C ILE A 134 -13.00 10.01 -0.13
N ILE A 135 -12.50 10.96 -0.95
CA ILE A 135 -12.13 10.74 -2.34
C ILE A 135 -10.63 10.63 -2.42
N ALA A 136 -10.14 9.49 -2.84
CA ALA A 136 -8.72 9.16 -2.83
C ALA A 136 -8.12 9.23 -4.25
N ILE A 137 -7.02 9.98 -4.40
CA ILE A 137 -6.33 10.22 -5.67
C ILE A 137 -4.86 9.81 -5.48
N PRO A 138 -4.48 8.58 -5.82
CA PRO A 138 -3.11 8.12 -5.66
C PRO A 138 -2.16 8.81 -6.64
N THR A 139 -0.96 9.14 -6.16
CA THR A 139 0.15 9.66 -6.96
C THR A 139 1.35 8.72 -6.98
N THR A 140 1.21 7.53 -6.37
CA THR A 140 2.16 6.42 -6.40
C THR A 140 1.46 5.13 -6.80
N ALA A 141 2.20 4.21 -7.41
CA ALA A 141 1.69 2.90 -7.80
C ALA A 141 2.31 1.81 -6.90
N GLY A 142 1.83 1.71 -5.66
CA GLY A 142 2.40 0.78 -4.67
C GLY A 142 1.45 0.37 -3.58
N THR A 143 1.11 1.28 -2.68
CA THR A 143 0.43 1.00 -1.42
C THR A 143 -1.03 0.59 -1.56
N ALA A 144 -1.68 0.97 -2.66
CA ALA A 144 -3.13 0.79 -2.87
C ALA A 144 -4.01 1.32 -1.71
N ALA A 145 -3.51 2.32 -0.96
CA ALA A 145 -4.22 2.84 0.20
C ALA A 145 -5.59 3.45 -0.13
N GLU A 146 -5.83 3.77 -1.39
CA GLU A 146 -7.11 4.23 -1.92
C GLU A 146 -8.20 3.15 -1.94
N VAL A 147 -7.85 1.87 -1.79
CA VAL A 147 -8.80 0.73 -1.82
C VAL A 147 -8.61 -0.23 -0.64
N THR A 148 -7.94 0.21 0.42
CA THR A 148 -7.68 -0.61 1.61
C THR A 148 -8.45 -0.13 2.84
N ILE A 149 -8.68 -1.04 3.80
CA ILE A 149 -9.30 -0.80 5.11
C ILE A 149 -8.26 -0.64 6.22
N ASN A 150 -7.03 -0.41 5.88
CA ASN A 150 -5.95 -0.24 6.85
C ASN A 150 -5.19 1.06 6.59
N TYR A 151 -4.57 1.56 7.65
CA TYR A 151 -3.68 2.71 7.63
C TYR A 151 -2.61 2.57 8.71
N VAL A 152 -1.49 3.27 8.53
CA VAL A 152 -0.33 3.16 9.42
C VAL A 152 0.06 4.53 9.94
N ILE A 153 0.14 4.68 11.26
CA ILE A 153 0.53 5.92 11.92
C ILE A 153 1.80 5.71 12.75
N THR A 154 2.64 6.72 12.78
CA THR A 154 3.89 6.73 13.54
C THR A 154 3.68 7.38 14.92
N ASP A 155 3.93 6.62 15.96
CA ASP A 155 4.07 7.13 17.33
C ASP A 155 5.53 7.50 17.58
N VAL A 156 5.83 8.78 17.46
CA VAL A 156 7.20 9.30 17.62
C VAL A 156 7.69 9.14 19.07
N GLU A 157 6.79 9.25 20.06
CA GLU A 157 7.14 9.11 21.47
C GLU A 157 7.56 7.68 21.81
N LYS A 158 6.80 6.69 21.26
CA LYS A 158 7.09 5.26 21.46
C LYS A 158 8.05 4.70 20.42
N LYS A 159 8.50 5.53 19.47
CA LYS A 159 9.42 5.15 18.37
C LYS A 159 8.96 3.91 17.60
N ARG A 160 7.67 3.84 17.29
CA ARG A 160 7.08 2.70 16.57
C ARG A 160 6.01 3.15 15.58
N LYS A 161 5.77 2.32 14.58
CA LYS A 161 4.57 2.40 13.74
C LYS A 161 3.50 1.47 14.29
N PHE A 162 2.24 1.83 14.12
CA PHE A 162 1.13 0.94 14.43
C PHE A 162 0.12 0.94 13.30
N VAL A 163 -0.44 -0.23 13.06
CA VAL A 163 -1.44 -0.48 12.03
C VAL A 163 -2.81 -0.35 12.64
N CYS A 164 -3.69 0.36 11.95
CA CYS A 164 -5.11 0.42 12.23
C CYS A 164 -5.86 -0.30 11.11
N VAL A 165 -6.87 -1.06 11.45
CA VAL A 165 -7.72 -1.80 10.50
C VAL A 165 -9.16 -1.48 10.83
N ASP A 166 -9.86 -0.77 9.94
CA ASP A 166 -11.24 -0.37 10.16
C ASP A 166 -12.03 -0.37 8.85
N PRO A 167 -13.02 -1.25 8.71
CA PRO A 167 -13.91 -1.24 7.54
C PRO A 167 -14.59 0.11 7.27
N HIS A 168 -14.69 0.97 8.28
CA HIS A 168 -15.29 2.28 8.19
C HIS A 168 -14.37 3.35 7.54
N ASP A 169 -13.09 3.07 7.35
CA ASP A 169 -12.13 4.02 6.78
C ASP A 169 -11.99 3.95 5.25
N MET A 170 -12.65 2.99 4.61
CA MET A 170 -12.56 2.80 3.16
C MET A 170 -12.96 4.07 2.42
N PRO A 171 -12.08 4.64 1.56
CA PRO A 171 -12.47 5.73 0.68
C PRO A 171 -13.68 5.36 -0.17
N ILE A 172 -14.66 6.25 -0.24
CA ILE A 172 -15.89 5.99 -1.01
C ILE A 172 -15.66 6.04 -2.51
N VAL A 173 -14.69 6.86 -2.95
CA VAL A 173 -14.28 6.99 -4.36
C VAL A 173 -12.77 6.90 -4.46
N ALA A 174 -12.27 6.12 -5.41
CA ALA A 174 -10.90 6.13 -5.85
C ALA A 174 -10.80 6.66 -7.28
N ILE A 175 -9.90 7.63 -7.52
CA ILE A 175 -9.62 8.16 -8.86
C ILE A 175 -8.16 7.81 -9.19
N VAL A 176 -7.99 6.71 -9.91
CA VAL A 176 -6.69 6.12 -10.26
C VAL A 176 -6.27 6.63 -11.64
N ASP A 177 -5.77 7.85 -11.68
CA ASP A 177 -5.33 8.52 -12.89
C ASP A 177 -3.79 8.40 -13.01
N PRO A 178 -3.25 7.65 -13.99
CA PRO A 178 -1.81 7.48 -14.16
C PRO A 178 -1.07 8.79 -14.47
N GLU A 179 -1.77 9.82 -14.94
CA GLU A 179 -1.20 11.15 -15.12
C GLU A 179 -0.82 11.80 -13.77
N MET A 180 -1.56 11.50 -12.70
CA MET A 180 -1.23 11.96 -11.34
C MET A 180 0.06 11.32 -10.79
N MET A 181 0.49 10.20 -11.37
CA MET A 181 1.71 9.46 -11.02
C MET A 181 2.92 9.86 -11.89
N SER A 182 2.74 10.75 -12.87
CA SER A 182 3.76 11.07 -13.89
C SER A 182 5.01 11.75 -13.34
N SER A 183 4.95 12.32 -12.14
CA SER A 183 6.07 13.00 -11.48
C SER A 183 6.93 12.10 -10.59
N MET A 184 6.60 10.80 -10.48
CA MET A 184 7.41 9.88 -9.66
C MET A 184 8.82 9.70 -10.23
N PRO A 185 9.88 9.87 -9.41
CA PRO A 185 11.23 9.47 -9.80
C PRO A 185 11.34 7.95 -10.05
N ALA A 186 12.26 7.54 -10.94
CA ALA A 186 12.45 6.13 -11.30
C ALA A 186 12.68 5.21 -10.07
N GLY A 187 13.50 5.63 -9.10
CA GLY A 187 13.75 4.86 -7.87
C GLY A 187 12.50 4.69 -7.00
N LEU A 188 11.63 5.71 -6.92
CA LEU A 188 10.36 5.60 -6.21
C LEU A 188 9.40 4.68 -7.00
N THR A 189 9.35 4.80 -8.32
CA THR A 189 8.54 3.91 -9.17
C THR A 189 8.95 2.45 -8.99
N ALA A 190 10.26 2.17 -8.97
CA ALA A 190 10.80 0.83 -8.76
C ALA A 190 10.40 0.26 -7.39
N SER A 191 10.65 1.02 -6.32
CA SER A 191 10.38 0.56 -4.95
C SER A 191 8.89 0.38 -4.69
N THR A 192 8.03 1.33 -5.09
CA THR A 192 6.58 1.20 -4.91
C THR A 192 5.98 0.11 -5.78
N GLY A 193 6.51 -0.09 -6.99
CA GLY A 193 6.04 -1.18 -7.86
C GLY A 193 6.41 -2.57 -7.33
N MET A 194 7.59 -2.73 -6.73
CA MET A 194 7.97 -3.97 -6.06
C MET A 194 7.18 -4.18 -4.76
N ASP A 195 6.81 -3.11 -4.06
CA ASP A 195 5.87 -3.16 -2.94
C ASP A 195 4.50 -3.71 -3.38
N ALA A 196 3.94 -3.19 -4.47
CA ALA A 196 2.71 -3.71 -5.06
C ALA A 196 2.81 -5.20 -5.45
N LEU A 197 3.97 -5.64 -5.97
CA LEU A 197 4.21 -7.05 -6.24
C LEU A 197 4.25 -7.88 -4.96
N THR A 198 4.87 -7.35 -3.90
CA THR A 198 4.92 -8.00 -2.59
C THR A 198 3.50 -8.16 -2.02
N HIS A 199 2.69 -7.11 -2.09
CA HIS A 199 1.27 -7.16 -1.72
C HIS A 199 0.52 -8.27 -2.46
N ALA A 200 0.70 -8.34 -3.79
CA ALA A 200 0.01 -9.32 -4.62
C ALA A 200 0.45 -10.76 -4.31
N ILE A 201 1.76 -11.01 -4.14
CA ILE A 201 2.29 -12.36 -3.86
C ILE A 201 1.95 -12.80 -2.44
N GLU A 202 2.12 -11.94 -1.43
CA GLU A 202 1.75 -12.29 -0.06
C GLU A 202 0.24 -12.46 0.10
N GLY A 203 -0.56 -11.55 -0.48
CA GLY A 203 -2.00 -11.68 -0.48
C GLY A 203 -2.49 -12.95 -1.19
N TYR A 204 -1.82 -13.39 -2.26
CA TYR A 204 -2.13 -14.65 -2.93
C TYR A 204 -1.79 -15.88 -2.07
N THR A 205 -0.72 -15.80 -1.27
CA THR A 205 -0.22 -16.94 -0.50
C THR A 205 -0.66 -16.95 0.96
N THR A 206 -1.25 -15.87 1.49
CA THR A 206 -1.72 -15.78 2.88
C THR A 206 -2.71 -16.87 3.24
N LYS A 207 -2.77 -17.25 4.52
CA LYS A 207 -3.71 -18.27 5.05
C LYS A 207 -5.18 -17.95 4.79
N ALA A 208 -5.54 -16.67 4.69
CA ALA A 208 -6.90 -16.22 4.47
C ALA A 208 -7.28 -16.09 2.99
N ALA A 209 -6.35 -16.35 2.06
CA ALA A 209 -6.60 -16.27 0.62
C ALA A 209 -7.65 -17.29 0.15
N TRP A 210 -8.50 -16.89 -0.80
CA TRP A 210 -9.55 -17.70 -1.38
C TRP A 210 -9.80 -17.29 -2.85
N GLU A 211 -10.60 -18.04 -3.57
CA GLU A 211 -10.72 -17.97 -5.04
C GLU A 211 -10.96 -16.55 -5.57
N MET A 212 -11.80 -15.75 -4.90
CA MET A 212 -12.10 -14.39 -5.35
C MET A 212 -10.91 -13.44 -5.17
N THR A 213 -10.19 -13.53 -4.05
CA THR A 213 -8.98 -12.71 -3.82
C THR A 213 -7.81 -13.19 -4.66
N ASP A 214 -7.72 -14.51 -4.90
CA ASP A 214 -6.71 -15.11 -5.77
C ASP A 214 -6.79 -14.55 -7.20
N MET A 215 -8.00 -14.32 -7.71
CA MET A 215 -8.26 -13.68 -9.01
C MET A 215 -7.61 -12.28 -9.11
N PHE A 216 -7.81 -11.45 -8.09
CA PHE A 216 -7.20 -10.11 -8.05
C PHE A 216 -5.68 -10.18 -7.98
N HIS A 217 -5.15 -11.03 -7.11
CA HIS A 217 -3.71 -11.13 -6.92
C HIS A 217 -2.98 -11.65 -8.17
N LEU A 218 -3.52 -12.67 -8.83
CA LEU A 218 -2.89 -13.20 -10.06
C LEU A 218 -2.89 -12.19 -11.19
N GLU A 219 -3.99 -11.44 -11.40
CA GLU A 219 -4.01 -10.37 -12.40
C GLU A 219 -3.06 -9.22 -12.01
N ALA A 220 -2.98 -8.87 -10.72
CA ALA A 220 -2.02 -7.87 -10.24
C ALA A 220 -0.57 -8.30 -10.50
N ILE A 221 -0.18 -9.54 -10.19
CA ILE A 221 1.15 -10.08 -10.46
C ILE A 221 1.48 -9.97 -11.95
N LYS A 222 0.55 -10.34 -12.80
CA LYS A 222 0.71 -10.27 -14.27
C LYS A 222 0.92 -8.83 -14.75
N LEU A 223 0.05 -7.90 -14.34
CA LEU A 223 0.13 -6.49 -14.71
C LEU A 223 1.45 -5.86 -14.25
N ILE A 224 1.79 -6.03 -12.98
CA ILE A 224 3.02 -5.46 -12.39
C ILE A 224 4.26 -6.02 -13.10
N SER A 225 4.32 -7.34 -13.31
CA SER A 225 5.46 -7.99 -13.95
C SER A 225 5.66 -7.53 -15.40
N ALA A 226 4.57 -7.27 -16.11
CA ALA A 226 4.61 -6.79 -17.49
C ALA A 226 5.04 -5.32 -17.60
N HIS A 227 4.60 -4.48 -16.66
CA HIS A 227 4.67 -3.02 -16.83
C HIS A 227 5.70 -2.30 -15.96
N LEU A 228 6.19 -2.90 -14.86
CA LEU A 228 7.08 -2.20 -13.92
C LEU A 228 8.36 -1.68 -14.56
N ARG A 229 9.01 -2.48 -15.43
CA ARG A 229 10.24 -2.06 -16.12
C ARG A 229 10.02 -0.82 -16.98
N ASP A 230 8.90 -0.76 -17.68
CA ASP A 230 8.57 0.36 -18.56
C ASP A 230 8.06 1.57 -17.76
N ALA A 231 7.37 1.36 -16.64
CA ALA A 231 7.02 2.43 -15.71
C ALA A 231 8.27 3.11 -15.13
N VAL A 232 9.29 2.34 -14.75
CA VAL A 232 10.58 2.87 -14.26
C VAL A 232 11.31 3.69 -15.33
N LYS A 233 11.16 3.33 -16.62
CA LYS A 233 11.65 4.14 -17.77
C LYS A 233 10.78 5.38 -18.02
N GLY A 234 9.65 5.52 -17.35
CA GLY A 234 8.74 6.65 -17.47
C GLY A 234 7.78 6.59 -18.65
N THR A 235 7.53 5.40 -19.24
CA THR A 235 6.56 5.27 -20.34
C THR A 235 5.12 5.43 -19.85
N LYS A 236 4.24 5.88 -20.74
CA LYS A 236 2.82 6.05 -20.42
C LYS A 236 2.15 4.70 -20.16
N GLU A 237 2.39 3.74 -21.02
CA GLU A 237 1.84 2.38 -20.93
C GLU A 237 2.30 1.68 -19.65
N GLY A 238 3.57 1.87 -19.26
CA GLY A 238 4.09 1.35 -18.00
C GLY A 238 3.36 1.94 -16.80
N ARG A 239 3.15 3.26 -16.78
CA ARG A 239 2.40 3.92 -15.69
C ARG A 239 0.94 3.47 -15.62
N GLU A 240 0.26 3.37 -16.76
CA GLU A 240 -1.12 2.88 -16.84
C GLU A 240 -1.25 1.46 -16.30
N GLY A 241 -0.34 0.56 -16.72
CA GLY A 241 -0.32 -0.81 -16.23
C GLY A 241 -0.01 -0.91 -14.74
N MET A 242 0.92 -0.10 -14.23
CA MET A 242 1.23 -0.06 -12.80
C MET A 242 0.10 0.53 -11.96
N ALA A 243 -0.57 1.58 -12.43
CA ALA A 243 -1.71 2.18 -11.75
C ALA A 243 -2.84 1.15 -11.56
N LEU A 244 -3.15 0.38 -12.59
CA LEU A 244 -4.15 -0.68 -12.53
C LEU A 244 -3.66 -1.86 -11.68
N GLY A 245 -2.40 -2.29 -11.86
CA GLY A 245 -1.84 -3.46 -11.16
C GLY A 245 -1.81 -3.28 -9.64
N GLN A 246 -1.37 -2.13 -9.13
CA GLN A 246 -1.33 -1.86 -7.71
C GLN A 246 -2.74 -1.78 -7.09
N TYR A 247 -3.71 -1.14 -7.77
CA TYR A 247 -5.09 -1.09 -7.31
C TYR A 247 -5.70 -2.49 -7.25
N THR A 248 -5.46 -3.31 -8.27
CA THR A 248 -5.92 -4.70 -8.31
C THR A 248 -5.33 -5.53 -7.16
N ALA A 249 -4.03 -5.33 -6.82
CA ALA A 249 -3.42 -5.95 -5.64
C ALA A 249 -4.15 -5.53 -4.35
N GLY A 250 -4.48 -4.22 -4.22
CA GLY A 250 -5.22 -3.66 -3.10
C GLY A 250 -6.59 -4.28 -2.88
N MET A 251 -7.34 -4.50 -3.97
CA MET A 251 -8.64 -5.18 -3.92
C MET A 251 -8.54 -6.56 -3.27
N GLY A 252 -7.42 -7.25 -3.44
CA GLY A 252 -7.16 -8.56 -2.86
C GLY A 252 -6.68 -8.46 -1.41
N PHE A 253 -5.46 -7.94 -1.19
CA PHE A 253 -4.78 -8.05 0.11
C PHE A 253 -5.49 -7.29 1.24
N SER A 254 -6.20 -6.21 0.94
CA SER A 254 -6.99 -5.48 1.94
C SER A 254 -8.01 -6.38 2.67
N ASN A 255 -8.44 -7.45 2.02
CA ASN A 255 -9.47 -8.35 2.53
C ASN A 255 -8.93 -9.63 3.18
N VAL A 256 -7.67 -10.00 2.91
CA VAL A 256 -7.08 -11.27 3.39
C VAL A 256 -5.78 -11.09 4.16
N GLY A 257 -5.21 -9.90 4.14
CA GLY A 257 -3.93 -9.61 4.82
C GLY A 257 -2.71 -10.05 4.02
N LEU A 258 -1.57 -9.98 4.68
CA LEU A 258 -0.23 -10.15 4.12
C LEU A 258 0.55 -11.25 4.87
N GLY A 259 1.86 -11.19 4.84
CA GLY A 259 2.76 -12.17 5.44
C GLY A 259 4.02 -11.55 6.05
N ILE A 260 5.07 -12.36 6.18
CA ILE A 260 6.29 -11.97 6.89
C ILE A 260 7.24 -11.09 6.08
N ALA A 261 7.10 -10.99 4.75
CA ALA A 261 7.90 -10.01 4.01
C ALA A 261 7.56 -8.59 4.47
N HIS A 262 6.28 -8.27 4.62
CA HIS A 262 5.83 -7.00 5.21
C HIS A 262 6.20 -6.85 6.67
N SER A 263 6.00 -7.90 7.51
CA SER A 263 6.39 -7.85 8.93
C SER A 263 7.85 -7.49 9.12
N MET A 264 8.74 -8.09 8.32
CA MET A 264 10.17 -7.84 8.37
C MET A 264 10.55 -6.48 7.77
N ALA A 265 9.88 -6.07 6.69
CA ALA A 265 10.10 -4.76 6.07
C ALA A 265 9.74 -3.59 7.00
N HIS A 266 8.68 -3.73 7.79
CA HIS A 266 8.29 -2.72 8.79
C HIS A 266 9.41 -2.45 9.79
N THR A 267 10.08 -3.50 10.26
CA THR A 267 11.16 -3.37 11.24
C THR A 267 12.43 -2.77 10.63
N LEU A 268 12.77 -3.14 9.38
CA LEU A 268 13.88 -2.51 8.65
C LEU A 268 13.65 -1.02 8.44
N GLY A 269 12.41 -0.64 8.11
CA GLY A 269 12.03 0.76 8.01
C GLY A 269 12.11 1.52 9.33
N ALA A 270 11.76 0.88 10.45
CA ALA A 270 11.79 1.50 11.77
C ALA A 270 13.21 1.68 12.32
N VAL A 271 14.12 0.75 12.08
CA VAL A 271 15.49 0.74 12.64
C VAL A 271 16.49 1.44 11.74
N TYR A 272 16.41 1.24 10.43
CA TYR A 272 17.40 1.73 9.45
C TYR A 272 16.85 2.82 8.52
N ASP A 273 15.61 3.28 8.74
CA ASP A 273 14.93 4.23 7.84
C ASP A 273 14.93 3.75 6.36
N THR A 274 14.97 2.42 6.17
CA THR A 274 14.92 1.82 4.84
C THR A 274 13.58 2.15 4.19
N PRO A 275 13.55 2.69 2.96
CA PRO A 275 12.29 2.94 2.27
C PRO A 275 11.45 1.67 2.18
N HIS A 276 10.18 1.76 2.57
CA HIS A 276 9.30 0.60 2.75
C HIS A 276 9.30 -0.36 1.56
N GLY A 277 9.07 0.15 0.36
CA GLY A 277 9.04 -0.69 -0.85
C GLY A 277 10.40 -1.32 -1.20
N VAL A 278 11.52 -0.69 -0.80
CA VAL A 278 12.85 -1.32 -0.93
C VAL A 278 12.99 -2.48 0.05
N ALA A 279 12.58 -2.28 1.29
CA ALA A 279 12.62 -3.34 2.32
C ALA A 279 11.72 -4.53 1.92
N CYS A 280 10.51 -4.28 1.45
CA CYS A 280 9.60 -5.32 0.93
C CYS A 280 10.24 -6.08 -0.24
N ALA A 281 10.83 -5.37 -1.20
CA ALA A 281 11.44 -5.96 -2.38
C ALA A 281 12.67 -6.84 -2.05
N MET A 282 13.49 -6.44 -1.08
CA MET A 282 14.61 -7.26 -0.60
C MET A 282 14.14 -8.51 0.13
N MET A 283 13.11 -8.38 0.97
CA MET A 283 12.59 -9.51 1.75
C MET A 283 11.77 -10.50 0.93
N LEU A 284 11.07 -10.05 -0.11
CA LEU A 284 10.13 -10.89 -0.85
C LEU A 284 10.75 -12.20 -1.37
N PRO A 285 11.86 -12.22 -2.13
CA PRO A 285 12.42 -13.47 -2.65
C PRO A 285 12.93 -14.39 -1.53
N ILE A 286 13.44 -13.84 -0.43
CA ILE A 286 13.91 -14.59 0.74
C ILE A 286 12.72 -15.30 1.41
N VAL A 287 11.63 -14.58 1.60
CA VAL A 287 10.40 -15.11 2.20
C VAL A 287 9.72 -16.12 1.29
N MET A 288 9.72 -15.88 -0.04
CA MET A 288 9.19 -16.85 -0.99
C MET A 288 9.94 -18.18 -0.94
N GLU A 289 11.28 -18.15 -0.84
CA GLU A 289 12.08 -19.39 -0.65
C GLU A 289 11.69 -20.12 0.63
N TYR A 290 11.51 -19.37 1.73
CA TYR A 290 11.14 -19.95 3.03
C TYR A 290 9.74 -20.58 3.01
N ASN A 291 8.77 -19.95 2.33
CA ASN A 291 7.37 -20.38 2.27
C ASN A 291 7.09 -21.45 1.20
N ALA A 292 8.05 -21.75 0.31
CA ALA A 292 7.80 -22.52 -0.90
C ALA A 292 7.18 -23.91 -0.66
N ASP A 293 7.50 -24.57 0.44
CA ASP A 293 7.02 -25.90 0.82
C ASP A 293 5.57 -25.91 1.37
N CYS A 294 5.05 -24.75 1.77
CA CYS A 294 3.72 -24.58 2.36
C CYS A 294 2.66 -23.99 1.41
N THR A 295 2.99 -23.74 0.14
CA THR A 295 2.13 -22.99 -0.79
C THR A 295 1.44 -23.87 -1.85
N GLY A 296 1.55 -25.20 -1.76
CA GLY A 296 0.97 -26.11 -2.74
C GLY A 296 1.44 -25.81 -4.16
N GLU A 297 0.51 -25.56 -5.06
CA GLU A 297 0.78 -25.22 -6.47
C GLU A 297 0.78 -23.69 -6.75
N LYS A 298 0.54 -22.85 -5.74
CA LYS A 298 0.41 -21.39 -5.96
C LYS A 298 1.61 -20.77 -6.66
N TYR A 299 2.82 -21.28 -6.44
CA TYR A 299 4.02 -20.77 -7.12
C TYR A 299 4.07 -21.13 -8.61
N ARG A 300 3.35 -22.16 -9.07
CA ARG A 300 3.16 -22.41 -10.52
C ARG A 300 2.41 -21.23 -11.15
N GLU A 301 1.33 -20.80 -10.50
CA GLU A 301 0.51 -19.70 -10.98
C GLU A 301 1.23 -18.35 -10.90
N ILE A 302 2.02 -18.12 -9.84
CA ILE A 302 2.90 -16.93 -9.74
C ILE A 302 3.89 -16.92 -10.91
N ALA A 303 4.61 -18.03 -11.16
CA ALA A 303 5.56 -18.13 -12.28
C ALA A 303 4.86 -17.86 -13.63
N ARG A 304 3.67 -18.43 -13.82
CA ARG A 304 2.87 -18.21 -15.04
C ARG A 304 2.48 -16.74 -15.19
N ALA A 305 1.95 -16.12 -14.15
CA ALA A 305 1.56 -14.70 -14.14
C ALA A 305 2.74 -13.77 -14.39
N MET A 306 3.94 -14.14 -13.93
CA MET A 306 5.18 -13.41 -14.21
C MET A 306 5.78 -13.66 -15.59
N GLY A 307 5.12 -14.48 -16.44
CA GLY A 307 5.53 -14.72 -17.82
C GLY A 307 6.64 -15.76 -17.99
N VAL A 308 6.86 -16.63 -17.00
CA VAL A 308 7.83 -17.74 -17.12
C VAL A 308 7.32 -18.74 -18.16
N ALA A 309 8.15 -19.06 -19.15
CA ALA A 309 7.81 -20.02 -20.21
C ALA A 309 7.88 -21.47 -19.69
N GLY A 310 7.04 -22.34 -20.25
CA GLY A 310 7.11 -23.80 -20.02
C GLY A 310 6.69 -24.26 -18.63
N VAL A 311 6.01 -23.43 -17.85
CA VAL A 311 5.60 -23.71 -16.46
C VAL A 311 4.79 -25.00 -16.33
N ASP A 312 3.95 -25.32 -17.31
CA ASP A 312 3.08 -26.51 -17.29
C ASP A 312 3.85 -27.84 -17.33
N SER A 313 5.07 -27.82 -17.87
CA SER A 313 5.95 -29.00 -17.92
C SER A 313 6.92 -29.10 -16.75
N MET A 314 6.95 -28.12 -15.86
CA MET A 314 7.86 -28.09 -14.71
C MET A 314 7.40 -28.97 -13.57
N THR A 315 8.34 -29.61 -12.90
CA THR A 315 8.12 -30.22 -11.60
C THR A 315 7.85 -29.14 -10.53
N GLN A 316 7.34 -29.56 -9.38
CA GLN A 316 7.07 -28.62 -8.27
C GLN A 316 8.31 -27.85 -7.82
N ALA A 317 9.46 -28.51 -7.76
CA ALA A 317 10.73 -27.86 -7.41
C ALA A 317 11.15 -26.82 -8.46
N GLU A 318 10.97 -27.13 -9.73
CA GLU A 318 11.34 -26.25 -10.84
C GLU A 318 10.44 -24.99 -10.89
N TYR A 319 9.12 -25.13 -10.81
CA TYR A 319 8.25 -23.94 -10.86
C TYR A 319 8.35 -23.08 -9.61
N ARG A 320 8.61 -23.67 -8.42
CA ARG A 320 8.88 -22.91 -7.19
C ARG A 320 10.14 -22.06 -7.33
N LYS A 321 11.20 -22.67 -7.82
CA LYS A 321 12.45 -21.94 -8.12
C LYS A 321 12.23 -20.87 -9.18
N ALA A 322 11.53 -21.18 -10.26
CA ALA A 322 11.29 -20.26 -11.36
C ALA A 322 10.48 -19.02 -10.92
N ALA A 323 9.50 -19.17 -10.04
CA ALA A 323 8.75 -18.06 -9.47
C ALA A 323 9.66 -17.11 -8.66
N VAL A 324 10.53 -17.66 -7.80
CA VAL A 324 11.49 -16.88 -7.03
C VAL A 324 12.52 -16.19 -7.93
N ASP A 325 13.05 -16.90 -8.91
CA ASP A 325 14.02 -16.34 -9.87
C ASP A 325 13.41 -15.21 -10.70
N ALA A 326 12.12 -15.31 -11.06
CA ALA A 326 11.41 -14.26 -11.78
C ALA A 326 11.29 -12.98 -10.94
N VAL A 327 10.99 -13.11 -9.64
CA VAL A 327 10.97 -11.98 -8.71
C VAL A 327 12.35 -11.36 -8.55
N LYS A 328 13.39 -12.17 -8.31
CA LYS A 328 14.79 -11.70 -8.22
C LYS A 328 15.21 -10.95 -9.48
N LYS A 329 14.86 -11.52 -10.65
CA LYS A 329 15.16 -10.88 -11.93
C LYS A 329 14.48 -9.53 -12.08
N LEU A 330 13.18 -9.44 -11.77
CA LEU A 330 12.44 -8.17 -11.84
C LEU A 330 13.03 -7.13 -10.90
N SER A 331 13.30 -7.50 -9.65
CA SER A 331 13.94 -6.66 -8.63
C SER A 331 15.28 -6.09 -9.11
N LYS A 332 16.14 -6.95 -9.67
CA LYS A 332 17.42 -6.56 -10.26
C LYS A 332 17.26 -5.63 -11.47
N ASP A 333 16.33 -5.95 -12.39
CA ASP A 333 16.09 -5.18 -13.62
C ASP A 333 15.62 -3.74 -13.31
N VAL A 334 14.96 -3.51 -12.17
CA VAL A 334 14.49 -2.19 -11.73
C VAL A 334 15.41 -1.52 -10.70
N GLY A 335 16.56 -2.12 -10.40
CA GLY A 335 17.62 -1.51 -9.59
C GLY A 335 17.43 -1.57 -8.08
N ILE A 336 16.66 -2.55 -7.57
CA ILE A 336 16.56 -2.80 -6.13
C ILE A 336 17.83 -3.49 -5.63
N PRO A 337 18.41 -3.07 -4.49
CA PRO A 337 19.55 -3.75 -3.90
C PRO A 337 19.18 -5.14 -3.37
N GLU A 338 20.11 -6.09 -3.46
CA GLU A 338 19.90 -7.44 -2.94
C GLU A 338 20.20 -7.54 -1.44
N LYS A 339 21.01 -6.60 -0.91
CA LYS A 339 21.49 -6.59 0.47
C LYS A 339 21.28 -5.25 1.14
N LEU A 340 21.22 -5.25 2.46
CA LEU A 340 21.17 -4.05 3.30
C LEU A 340 22.52 -3.88 4.01
N GLU A 341 23.43 -3.12 3.43
CA GLU A 341 24.80 -2.91 3.96
C GLU A 341 24.81 -2.34 5.40
N ALA A 342 23.76 -1.60 5.78
CA ALA A 342 23.64 -1.03 7.12
C ALA A 342 23.25 -2.06 8.19
N LEU A 343 22.78 -3.26 7.79
CA LEU A 343 22.28 -4.29 8.71
C LEU A 343 23.41 -4.85 9.56
N LYS A 344 23.18 -4.92 10.88
CA LYS A 344 24.15 -5.41 11.84
C LYS A 344 23.67 -6.68 12.55
N GLU A 345 24.59 -7.61 12.78
CA GLU A 345 24.31 -8.86 13.50
C GLU A 345 23.73 -8.60 14.91
N GLU A 346 24.20 -7.56 15.60
CA GLU A 346 23.74 -7.17 16.93
C GLU A 346 22.27 -6.74 17.01
N ASP A 347 21.69 -6.26 15.88
CA ASP A 347 20.31 -5.81 15.80
C ASP A 347 19.32 -6.95 15.46
N LEU A 348 19.80 -8.10 14.98
CA LEU A 348 18.97 -9.21 14.53
C LEU A 348 17.97 -9.71 15.59
N PRO A 349 18.32 -9.85 16.89
CA PRO A 349 17.36 -10.29 17.90
C PRO A 349 16.16 -9.32 18.02
N PHE A 350 16.44 -8.02 18.07
CA PHE A 350 15.38 -7.00 18.15
C PHE A 350 14.51 -6.97 16.90
N LEU A 351 15.13 -7.03 15.71
CA LEU A 351 14.39 -7.07 14.44
C LEU A 351 13.48 -8.29 14.35
N ALA A 352 13.99 -9.47 14.73
CA ALA A 352 13.23 -10.71 14.67
C ALA A 352 12.06 -10.73 15.65
N GLU A 353 12.26 -10.27 16.90
CA GLU A 353 11.18 -10.15 17.89
C GLU A 353 10.11 -9.14 17.44
N SER A 354 10.53 -7.98 16.91
CA SER A 354 9.62 -6.96 16.41
C SER A 354 8.81 -7.46 15.21
N ALA A 355 9.44 -8.12 14.25
CA ALA A 355 8.75 -8.71 13.10
C ALA A 355 7.82 -9.87 13.51
N TYR A 356 8.19 -10.64 14.52
CA TYR A 356 7.34 -11.70 15.07
C TYR A 356 6.07 -11.17 15.72
N ALA A 357 6.13 -9.99 16.34
CA ALA A 357 4.99 -9.31 16.95
C ALA A 357 4.11 -8.55 15.95
N ASP A 358 4.55 -8.39 14.70
CA ASP A 358 3.85 -7.59 13.68
C ASP A 358 2.52 -8.21 13.26
N ALA A 359 1.55 -7.33 12.95
CA ALA A 359 0.18 -7.70 12.60
C ALA A 359 0.06 -8.50 11.29
N CYS A 360 1.03 -8.41 10.36
CA CYS A 360 1.02 -9.14 9.10
C CYS A 360 1.45 -10.61 9.25
N ARG A 361 2.28 -10.92 10.25
CA ARG A 361 2.83 -12.27 10.47
C ARG A 361 1.81 -13.40 10.52
N PRO A 362 0.66 -13.27 11.21
CA PRO A 362 -0.30 -14.37 11.31
C PRO A 362 -0.85 -14.86 9.96
N GLY A 363 -0.83 -14.00 8.92
CA GLY A 363 -1.26 -14.35 7.57
C GLY A 363 -0.25 -15.22 6.82
N ASN A 364 1.00 -15.30 7.24
CA ASN A 364 2.03 -16.06 6.51
C ASN A 364 1.64 -17.55 6.37
N PRO A 365 1.79 -18.16 5.17
CA PRO A 365 1.36 -19.56 4.95
C PRO A 365 2.11 -20.56 5.82
N LYS A 366 3.38 -20.31 6.12
CA LYS A 366 4.22 -21.12 6.99
C LYS A 366 4.27 -20.51 8.39
N ASP A 367 4.12 -21.32 9.42
CA ASP A 367 4.34 -20.88 10.79
C ASP A 367 5.81 -20.53 10.99
N THR A 368 6.04 -19.40 11.64
CA THR A 368 7.38 -18.80 11.81
C THR A 368 7.69 -18.63 13.28
N SER A 369 8.96 -18.87 13.65
CA SER A 369 9.51 -18.54 14.95
C SER A 369 10.42 -17.29 14.87
N VAL A 370 10.77 -16.73 16.02
CA VAL A 370 11.78 -15.64 16.11
C VAL A 370 13.14 -16.11 15.54
N ALA A 371 13.50 -17.38 15.76
CA ALA A 371 14.74 -17.94 15.21
C ALA A 371 14.71 -18.00 13.68
N ASP A 372 13.58 -18.39 13.07
CA ASP A 372 13.44 -18.37 11.61
C ASP A 372 13.62 -16.94 11.06
N MET A 373 12.98 -15.95 11.69
CA MET A 373 13.10 -14.56 11.25
C MET A 373 14.52 -14.03 11.38
N THR A 374 15.25 -14.42 12.43
CA THR A 374 16.66 -14.08 12.58
C THR A 374 17.49 -14.60 11.39
N GLU A 375 17.30 -15.87 11.00
CA GLU A 375 18.00 -16.45 9.85
C GLU A 375 17.58 -15.81 8.52
N LEU A 376 16.31 -15.41 8.37
CA LEU A 376 15.85 -14.72 7.18
C LEU A 376 16.47 -13.31 7.06
N PHE A 377 16.55 -12.55 8.16
CA PHE A 377 17.24 -11.25 8.16
C PHE A 377 18.74 -11.40 7.83
N ARG A 378 19.40 -12.45 8.36
CA ARG A 378 20.83 -12.70 8.09
C ARG A 378 21.11 -12.86 6.59
N LYS A 379 20.16 -13.32 5.79
CA LYS A 379 20.33 -13.41 4.32
C LYS A 379 20.45 -12.05 3.62
N LEU A 380 20.09 -10.95 4.28
CA LEU A 380 20.28 -9.59 3.75
C LEU A 380 21.68 -9.00 4.01
N MET A 381 22.52 -9.66 4.78
CA MET A 381 23.90 -9.24 5.11
C MET A 381 24.91 -9.51 4.00
#